data_926cf2e5205a9c2245e099ab0d4ef776
#
_entry.id   926cf2e5205a9c2245e099ab0d4ef776
#
_cell.length_a   1.000
_cell.length_b   1.000
_cell.length_c   1.000
_cell.angle_alpha   90.00
_cell.angle_beta   90.00
_cell.angle_gamma   90.00
#
_symmetry.space_group_name_H-M   'P 1'
#
loop_
_entity.id
_entity.type
_entity.pdbx_description
1 polymer ?
#
loop_
_entity_poly.entity_id
_entity_poly.type
_entity_poly.pdbx_seq_one_letter_code
_entity_poly.pdbx_strand_id
1 'polypeptide(L)'
;MKNKVAVIALSLCALFATALMPAQANEIPVINDGGPLAPIELKGPGGRIHGADISRWQHPNGKLINFVKMRAAGLNFVMIKGSDTRDDADALARKWLRIDREAAHAAGIYTGFYHYAILPNTSDPTAIIRDATAQAQKVIWRIASLGGYNEKDLPVALDLENNCVRLSSTKVCKKYATRSAATLWAKTFLKSIKEKTGRTPFIYSSPHFLENSMVRDKELSSYPLWIAQYAIDPAKEGAKPNVKAAGCFVHSWTTAQCSANWTVW
;
A
#
# COMPACT_ATOMS: atom_id res chain seq x y z
N MET A 1 -2.17 95.09 -9.37
CA MET A 1 -1.32 94.31 -10.21
C MET A 1 -0.95 93.03 -9.35
N LYS A 2 -1.56 91.94 -9.63
CA LYS A 2 -1.31 90.65 -8.89
C LYS A 2 -1.06 89.62 -9.96
N ASN A 3 0.21 89.17 -10.06
CA ASN A 3 0.63 88.06 -10.91
C ASN A 3 0.14 86.74 -10.35
N LYS A 4 -0.62 86.06 -11.17
CA LYS A 4 -0.96 84.61 -10.86
C LYS A 4 0.03 83.70 -11.57
N VAL A 5 0.82 83.04 -10.84
CA VAL A 5 1.68 81.96 -11.32
C VAL A 5 0.83 80.68 -11.39
N ALA A 6 0.69 80.13 -12.59
CA ALA A 6 0.04 78.81 -12.76
C ALA A 6 1.09 77.70 -12.57
N VAL A 7 0.85 76.86 -11.60
CA VAL A 7 1.63 75.63 -11.36
C VAL A 7 1.00 74.52 -12.18
N ILE A 8 1.69 74.05 -13.21
CA ILE A 8 1.32 72.85 -13.96
C ILE A 8 1.85 71.67 -13.22
N ALA A 9 0.94 70.90 -12.65
CA ALA A 9 1.27 69.61 -12.05
C ALA A 9 1.32 68.54 -13.15
N LEU A 10 2.50 68.08 -13.51
CA LEU A 10 2.67 66.88 -14.33
C LEU A 10 2.43 65.66 -13.47
N SER A 11 1.28 65.01 -13.67
CA SER A 11 1.03 63.65 -13.10
C SER A 11 1.76 62.61 -13.94
N LEU A 12 2.85 62.07 -13.39
CA LEU A 12 3.52 60.91 -13.94
C LEU A 12 2.70 59.66 -13.53
N CYS A 13 1.88 59.14 -14.44
CA CYS A 13 1.31 57.80 -14.28
C CYS A 13 2.39 56.77 -14.54
N ALA A 14 3.00 56.26 -13.44
CA ALA A 14 3.82 55.06 -13.51
C ALA A 14 2.92 53.85 -13.71
N LEU A 15 2.84 53.36 -14.93
CA LEU A 15 2.27 52.07 -15.25
C LEU A 15 3.18 50.98 -14.65
N PHE A 16 2.81 50.47 -13.47
CA PHE A 16 3.36 49.20 -12.99
C PHE A 16 2.79 48.09 -13.86
N ALA A 17 3.54 47.72 -14.88
CA ALA A 17 3.35 46.42 -15.53
C ALA A 17 3.74 45.34 -14.52
N THR A 18 2.77 44.81 -13.79
CA THR A 18 2.95 43.55 -13.04
C THR A 18 3.15 42.45 -14.08
N ALA A 19 4.40 42.11 -14.35
CA ALA A 19 4.73 40.92 -15.07
C ALA A 19 4.18 39.75 -14.21
N LEU A 20 3.09 39.14 -14.67
CA LEU A 20 2.67 37.84 -14.22
C LEU A 20 3.82 36.87 -14.56
N MET A 21 4.71 36.66 -13.62
CA MET A 21 5.63 35.50 -13.69
C MET A 21 4.75 34.26 -13.77
N PRO A 22 4.92 33.42 -14.80
CA PRO A 22 4.28 32.12 -14.76
C PRO A 22 4.72 31.45 -13.47
N ALA A 23 3.75 31.00 -12.69
CA ALA A 23 4.03 30.12 -11.55
C ALA A 23 4.89 28.98 -12.11
N GLN A 24 6.17 29.00 -11.79
CA GLN A 24 7.01 27.83 -12.00
C GLN A 24 6.32 26.73 -11.22
N ALA A 25 5.67 25.83 -11.94
CA ALA A 25 5.34 24.54 -11.39
C ALA A 25 6.65 24.06 -10.77
N ASN A 26 6.67 23.94 -9.44
CA ASN A 26 7.78 23.27 -8.76
C ASN A 26 7.84 21.89 -9.40
N GLU A 27 8.72 21.73 -10.37
CA GLU A 27 9.11 20.41 -10.82
C GLU A 27 9.57 19.72 -9.57
N ILE A 28 8.78 18.73 -9.17
CA ILE A 28 9.20 17.78 -8.10
C ILE A 28 10.54 17.32 -8.58
N PRO A 29 11.63 17.51 -7.80
CA PRO A 29 12.93 17.08 -8.25
C PRO A 29 12.78 15.60 -8.59
N VAL A 30 12.95 15.25 -9.86
CA VAL A 30 13.15 13.87 -10.27
C VAL A 30 14.40 13.48 -9.54
N ILE A 31 14.22 12.75 -8.45
CA ILE A 31 15.33 12.12 -7.76
C ILE A 31 15.93 11.21 -8.82
N ASN A 32 17.04 11.65 -9.37
CA ASN A 32 17.80 10.84 -10.34
C ASN A 32 18.43 9.73 -9.54
N ASP A 33 17.66 8.69 -9.30
CA ASP A 33 17.99 7.57 -8.45
C ASP A 33 18.88 6.55 -9.17
N GLY A 34 19.90 7.08 -9.84
CA GLY A 34 21.07 6.30 -10.19
C GLY A 34 20.89 5.25 -11.29
N GLY A 35 19.99 5.52 -12.25
CA GLY A 35 19.79 4.61 -13.40
C GLY A 35 18.90 3.40 -13.09
N PRO A 36 18.65 2.56 -14.08
CA PRO A 36 17.85 1.35 -13.88
C PRO A 36 18.47 0.49 -12.79
N LEU A 37 17.62 0.02 -11.85
CA LEU A 37 18.05 -0.96 -10.86
C LEU A 37 18.73 -2.11 -11.57
N ALA A 38 19.85 -2.57 -11.03
CA ALA A 38 20.49 -3.79 -11.53
C ALA A 38 19.44 -4.90 -11.62
N PRO A 39 19.49 -5.75 -12.66
CA PRO A 39 18.54 -6.85 -12.80
C PRO A 39 18.41 -7.58 -11.48
N ILE A 40 17.16 -7.87 -11.09
CA ILE A 40 16.90 -8.64 -9.86
C ILE A 40 17.53 -10.01 -10.05
N GLU A 41 18.64 -10.26 -9.38
CA GLU A 41 19.23 -11.57 -9.37
C GLU A 41 18.29 -12.52 -8.62
N LEU A 42 17.88 -13.59 -9.29
CA LEU A 42 17.13 -14.68 -8.69
C LEU A 42 18.07 -15.45 -7.75
N LYS A 43 18.23 -14.96 -6.52
CA LYS A 43 19.01 -15.63 -5.48
C LYS A 43 18.08 -16.23 -4.46
N GLY A 44 18.26 -17.51 -4.18
CA GLY A 44 17.52 -18.23 -3.15
C GLY A 44 17.05 -19.61 -3.60
N PRO A 45 16.51 -20.43 -2.69
CA PRO A 45 16.02 -21.76 -3.02
C PRO A 45 14.96 -21.71 -4.12
N GLY A 46 15.21 -22.41 -5.23
CA GLY A 46 14.28 -22.51 -6.36
C GLY A 46 14.23 -21.31 -7.30
N GLY A 47 15.26 -20.43 -7.32
CA GLY A 47 15.33 -19.29 -8.25
C GLY A 47 14.25 -18.22 -8.03
N ARG A 48 13.74 -18.08 -6.80
CA ARG A 48 12.68 -17.14 -6.44
C ARG A 48 13.26 -15.78 -6.01
N ILE A 49 12.49 -14.73 -6.27
CA ILE A 49 12.80 -13.38 -5.79
C ILE A 49 12.36 -13.30 -4.34
N HIS A 50 13.27 -12.91 -3.45
CA HIS A 50 13.00 -12.77 -2.02
C HIS A 50 12.58 -11.36 -1.66
N GLY A 51 11.51 -11.28 -0.88
CA GLY A 51 10.99 -10.07 -0.28
C GLY A 51 10.68 -10.26 1.21
N ALA A 52 10.28 -9.20 1.84
CA ALA A 52 9.74 -9.21 3.21
C ALA A 52 8.57 -8.24 3.30
N ASP A 53 7.72 -8.42 4.29
CA ASP A 53 6.80 -7.38 4.74
C ASP A 53 7.29 -6.77 6.04
N ILE A 54 7.02 -5.49 6.23
CA ILE A 54 7.43 -4.73 7.40
C ILE A 54 6.33 -3.78 7.88
N SER A 55 6.39 -3.50 9.17
CA SER A 55 5.52 -2.55 9.84
C SER A 55 6.25 -1.92 11.03
N ARG A 56 5.52 -1.21 11.88
CA ARG A 56 6.07 -0.68 13.14
C ARG A 56 6.82 -1.70 14.00
N TRP A 57 6.50 -2.97 13.87
CA TRP A 57 7.08 -4.03 14.69
C TRP A 57 8.55 -4.30 14.39
N GLN A 58 9.01 -3.95 13.19
CA GLN A 58 10.41 -4.02 12.80
C GLN A 58 11.24 -2.81 13.28
N HIS A 59 10.60 -1.88 14.03
CA HIS A 59 11.21 -0.69 14.61
C HIS A 59 11.20 -0.70 16.15
N PRO A 60 11.73 -1.74 16.81
CA PRO A 60 11.77 -1.78 18.28
C PRO A 60 12.53 -0.59 18.82
N ASN A 61 11.93 0.13 19.77
CA ASN A 61 12.50 1.34 20.35
C ASN A 61 12.88 2.44 19.33
N GLY A 62 12.19 2.48 18.18
CA GLY A 62 12.43 3.45 17.13
C GLY A 62 13.68 3.20 16.28
N LYS A 63 14.28 2.01 16.34
CA LYS A 63 15.44 1.66 15.52
C LYS A 63 15.08 1.64 14.03
N LEU A 64 15.98 2.16 13.22
CA LEU A 64 15.87 2.10 11.76
C LEU A 64 16.25 0.71 11.26
N ILE A 65 15.60 0.31 10.17
CA ILE A 65 15.93 -0.93 9.46
C ILE A 65 17.18 -0.69 8.62
N ASN A 66 18.11 -1.64 8.63
CA ASN A 66 19.29 -1.59 7.78
C ASN A 66 19.04 -2.27 6.43
N PHE A 67 18.46 -1.55 5.49
CA PHE A 67 18.14 -2.07 4.16
C PHE A 67 19.37 -2.43 3.34
N VAL A 68 20.53 -1.82 3.58
CA VAL A 68 21.79 -2.19 2.93
C VAL A 68 22.18 -3.62 3.30
N LYS A 69 22.09 -3.98 4.59
CA LYS A 69 22.32 -5.37 5.03
C LYS A 69 21.26 -6.33 4.48
N MET A 70 20.00 -5.91 4.43
CA MET A 70 18.93 -6.74 3.84
C MET A 70 19.16 -6.98 2.35
N ARG A 71 19.57 -5.95 1.61
CA ARG A 71 19.93 -6.10 0.18
C ARG A 71 21.10 -7.05 -0.01
N ALA A 72 22.15 -6.91 0.79
CA ALA A 72 23.31 -7.80 0.76
C ALA A 72 22.95 -9.25 1.12
N ALA A 73 21.92 -9.46 1.94
CA ALA A 73 21.38 -10.78 2.25
C ALA A 73 20.43 -11.34 1.16
N GLY A 74 20.24 -10.63 0.05
CA GLY A 74 19.44 -11.11 -1.09
C GLY A 74 18.00 -10.59 -1.14
N LEU A 75 17.61 -9.63 -0.26
CA LEU A 75 16.27 -9.03 -0.32
C LEU A 75 16.17 -8.11 -1.54
N ASN A 76 15.12 -8.30 -2.34
CA ASN A 76 14.90 -7.53 -3.56
C ASN A 76 13.70 -6.60 -3.47
N PHE A 77 12.71 -6.92 -2.66
CA PHE A 77 11.56 -6.04 -2.44
C PHE A 77 11.09 -6.08 -0.98
N VAL A 78 10.37 -5.04 -0.58
CA VAL A 78 9.73 -4.96 0.73
C VAL A 78 8.32 -4.41 0.60
N MET A 79 7.36 -5.05 1.27
CA MET A 79 5.99 -4.56 1.41
C MET A 79 5.86 -3.84 2.74
N ILE A 80 5.62 -2.53 2.71
CA ILE A 80 5.62 -1.67 3.89
C ILE A 80 4.17 -1.41 4.31
N LYS A 81 3.84 -1.55 5.59
CA LYS A 81 2.53 -1.10 6.07
C LYS A 81 2.36 0.39 5.83
N GLY A 82 1.54 0.75 4.85
CA GLY A 82 1.33 2.13 4.43
C GLY A 82 0.15 2.80 5.10
N SER A 83 -0.85 2.02 5.52
CA SER A 83 -2.04 2.51 6.21
C SER A 83 -2.78 1.41 6.97
N ASP A 84 -3.70 1.83 7.83
CA ASP A 84 -4.55 0.97 8.66
C ASP A 84 -5.94 1.61 8.76
N THR A 85 -6.96 0.80 8.97
CA THR A 85 -8.31 1.31 9.26
C THR A 85 -8.34 2.07 10.58
N ARG A 86 -7.60 1.61 11.58
CA ARG A 86 -7.51 2.23 12.92
C ARG A 86 -6.57 3.42 12.90
N ASP A 87 -6.98 4.55 13.46
CA ASP A 87 -6.24 5.81 13.39
C ASP A 87 -4.89 5.78 14.11
N ASP A 88 -4.79 5.11 15.27
CA ASP A 88 -3.55 4.96 16.02
C ASP A 88 -2.50 4.14 15.24
N ALA A 89 -2.93 3.02 14.66
CA ALA A 89 -2.09 2.18 13.82
C ALA A 89 -1.74 2.87 12.50
N ASP A 90 -2.66 3.64 11.91
CA ASP A 90 -2.45 4.42 10.70
C ASP A 90 -1.41 5.54 10.92
N ALA A 91 -1.44 6.22 12.05
CA ALA A 91 -0.45 7.24 12.39
C ALA A 91 0.97 6.66 12.43
N LEU A 92 1.14 5.45 12.99
CA LEU A 92 2.43 4.74 13.01
C LEU A 92 2.83 4.25 11.62
N ALA A 93 1.89 3.73 10.83
CA ALA A 93 2.15 3.35 9.44
C ALA A 93 2.65 4.56 8.63
N ARG A 94 1.98 5.71 8.75
CA ARG A 94 2.38 6.95 8.09
C ARG A 94 3.79 7.41 8.47
N LYS A 95 4.15 7.29 9.76
CA LYS A 95 5.48 7.67 10.25
C LYS A 95 6.57 6.87 9.55
N TRP A 96 6.43 5.54 9.52
CA TRP A 96 7.48 4.66 9.03
C TRP A 96 7.52 4.52 7.51
N LEU A 97 6.38 4.62 6.83
CA LEU A 97 6.29 4.42 5.39
C LEU A 97 7.32 5.26 4.60
N ARG A 98 7.40 6.56 4.86
CA ARG A 98 8.34 7.45 4.14
C ARG A 98 9.78 7.07 4.43
N ILE A 99 10.11 6.89 5.71
CA ILE A 99 11.48 6.55 6.16
C ILE A 99 11.95 5.25 5.51
N ASP A 100 11.11 4.22 5.56
CA ASP A 100 11.46 2.90 5.05
C ASP A 100 11.51 2.88 3.53
N ARG A 101 10.57 3.54 2.86
CA ARG A 101 10.58 3.64 1.39
C ARG A 101 11.86 4.31 0.89
N GLU A 102 12.22 5.47 1.43
CA GLU A 102 13.42 6.20 1.04
C GLU A 102 14.69 5.37 1.30
N ALA A 103 14.80 4.75 2.47
CA ALA A 103 15.96 3.93 2.82
C ALA A 103 16.06 2.64 1.98
N ALA A 104 14.93 1.98 1.68
CA ALA A 104 14.89 0.81 0.82
C ALA A 104 15.29 1.15 -0.62
N HIS A 105 14.74 2.24 -1.18
CA HIS A 105 15.12 2.72 -2.51
C HIS A 105 16.60 3.06 -2.62
N ALA A 106 17.15 3.75 -1.60
CA ALA A 106 18.58 4.06 -1.55
C ALA A 106 19.45 2.79 -1.51
N ALA A 107 18.94 1.69 -0.94
CA ALA A 107 19.61 0.39 -0.92
C ALA A 107 19.35 -0.45 -2.18
N GLY A 108 18.62 0.05 -3.17
CA GLY A 108 18.28 -0.69 -4.39
C GLY A 108 17.21 -1.76 -4.20
N ILE A 109 16.32 -1.57 -3.23
CA ILE A 109 15.20 -2.48 -2.93
C ILE A 109 13.90 -1.87 -3.45
N TYR A 110 13.08 -2.65 -4.17
CA TYR A 110 11.73 -2.25 -4.56
C TYR A 110 10.82 -2.17 -3.36
N THR A 111 9.87 -1.23 -3.35
CA THR A 111 8.91 -1.09 -2.26
C THR A 111 7.48 -1.22 -2.74
N GLY A 112 6.67 -1.95 -1.98
CA GLY A 112 5.22 -1.93 -2.09
C GLY A 112 4.61 -1.42 -0.78
N PHE A 113 3.31 -1.11 -0.82
CA PHE A 113 2.57 -0.70 0.38
C PHE A 113 1.43 -1.65 0.62
N TYR A 114 1.04 -1.83 1.87
CA TYR A 114 -0.19 -2.50 2.18
C TYR A 114 -1.07 -1.72 3.14
N HIS A 115 -2.36 -1.89 2.97
CA HIS A 115 -3.41 -1.35 3.83
C HIS A 115 -4.05 -2.47 4.62
N TYR A 116 -3.92 -2.43 5.95
CA TYR A 116 -4.61 -3.36 6.83
C TYR A 116 -6.07 -2.94 6.99
N ALA A 117 -6.97 -3.77 6.49
CA ALA A 117 -8.38 -3.47 6.44
C ALA A 117 -9.14 -4.07 7.63
N ILE A 118 -10.06 -3.28 8.20
CA ILE A 118 -11.11 -3.75 9.08
C ILE A 118 -12.46 -3.42 8.42
N LEU A 119 -13.30 -4.44 8.32
CA LEU A 119 -14.60 -4.31 7.70
C LEU A 119 -15.59 -3.56 8.60
N PRO A 120 -16.54 -2.79 8.04
CA PRO A 120 -17.55 -2.08 8.80
C PRO A 120 -18.58 -3.04 9.42
N ASN A 121 -19.11 -2.67 10.60
CA ASN A 121 -20.15 -3.44 11.26
C ASN A 121 -21.55 -3.13 10.68
N THR A 122 -21.73 -3.45 9.43
CA THR A 122 -23.01 -3.26 8.73
C THR A 122 -23.23 -4.35 7.68
N SER A 123 -24.49 -4.57 7.31
CA SER A 123 -24.89 -5.37 6.15
C SER A 123 -25.53 -4.55 5.03
N ASP A 124 -25.65 -3.23 5.25
CA ASP A 124 -26.15 -2.30 4.24
C ASP A 124 -25.11 -2.11 3.12
N PRO A 125 -25.42 -2.47 1.86
CA PRO A 125 -24.49 -2.35 0.75
C PRO A 125 -23.99 -0.92 0.53
N THR A 126 -24.83 0.09 0.73
CA THR A 126 -24.46 1.49 0.56
C THR A 126 -23.42 1.92 1.60
N ALA A 127 -23.60 1.52 2.85
CA ALA A 127 -22.64 1.80 3.90
C ALA A 127 -21.32 1.04 3.71
N ILE A 128 -21.37 -0.20 3.21
CA ILE A 128 -20.19 -1.00 2.85
C ILE A 128 -19.38 -0.32 1.75
N ILE A 129 -20.03 0.11 0.66
CA ILE A 129 -19.40 0.81 -0.46
C ILE A 129 -18.77 2.13 0.01
N ARG A 130 -19.48 2.90 0.82
CA ARG A 130 -18.97 4.17 1.36
C ARG A 130 -17.73 3.96 2.21
N ASP A 131 -17.71 2.97 3.10
CA ASP A 131 -16.57 2.64 3.95
C ASP A 131 -15.37 2.19 3.11
N ALA A 132 -15.56 1.24 2.19
CA ALA A 132 -14.50 0.76 1.30
C ALA A 132 -13.88 1.90 0.47
N THR A 133 -14.71 2.80 -0.06
CA THR A 133 -14.27 3.97 -0.82
C THR A 133 -13.47 4.93 0.06
N ALA A 134 -13.90 5.16 1.29
CA ALA A 134 -13.19 6.05 2.23
C ALA A 134 -11.81 5.47 2.60
N GLN A 135 -11.73 4.15 2.86
CA GLN A 135 -10.46 3.50 3.14
C GLN A 135 -9.53 3.48 1.91
N ALA A 136 -10.05 3.26 0.71
CA ALA A 136 -9.30 3.39 -0.53
C ALA A 136 -8.78 4.81 -0.74
N GLN A 137 -9.59 5.82 -0.47
CA GLN A 137 -9.20 7.23 -0.56
C GLN A 137 -8.06 7.57 0.41
N LYS A 138 -8.08 7.01 1.63
CA LYS A 138 -6.96 7.14 2.59
C LYS A 138 -5.65 6.64 1.97
N VAL A 139 -5.67 5.49 1.31
CA VAL A 139 -4.50 4.92 0.62
C VAL A 139 -4.05 5.78 -0.55
N ILE A 140 -4.97 6.26 -1.38
CA ILE A 140 -4.67 7.13 -2.53
C ILE A 140 -3.99 8.41 -2.06
N TRP A 141 -4.50 9.06 -1.02
CA TRP A 141 -3.86 10.23 -0.43
C TRP A 141 -2.48 9.92 0.16
N ARG A 142 -2.31 8.73 0.72
CA ARG A 142 -1.01 8.28 1.22
C ARG A 142 0.02 8.20 0.08
N ILE A 143 -0.33 7.58 -1.04
CA ILE A 143 0.51 7.50 -2.23
C ILE A 143 0.81 8.90 -2.76
N ALA A 144 -0.20 9.75 -2.88
CA ALA A 144 -0.03 11.14 -3.33
C ALA A 144 0.92 11.94 -2.42
N SER A 145 0.86 11.73 -1.09
CA SER A 145 1.76 12.39 -0.13
C SER A 145 3.24 11.99 -0.24
N LEU A 146 3.52 10.91 -0.97
CA LEU A 146 4.87 10.43 -1.30
C LEU A 146 5.34 10.89 -2.68
N GLY A 147 4.57 11.75 -3.36
CA GLY A 147 4.84 12.16 -4.74
C GLY A 147 4.30 11.19 -5.79
N GLY A 148 3.43 10.27 -5.41
CA GLY A 148 2.92 9.21 -6.29
C GLY A 148 3.81 7.96 -6.31
N TYR A 149 3.53 7.09 -7.28
CA TYR A 149 4.39 5.94 -7.56
C TYR A 149 5.59 6.36 -8.40
N ASN A 150 6.72 5.75 -8.12
CA ASN A 150 7.88 5.78 -9.02
C ASN A 150 8.15 4.38 -9.60
N GLU A 151 9.23 4.24 -10.38
CA GLU A 151 9.59 2.99 -11.04
C GLU A 151 10.00 1.86 -10.08
N LYS A 152 10.44 2.21 -8.87
CA LYS A 152 10.81 1.26 -7.81
C LYS A 152 9.64 0.86 -6.92
N ASP A 153 8.46 1.43 -7.13
CA ASP A 153 7.27 1.09 -6.36
C ASP A 153 6.48 -0.05 -7.00
N LEU A 154 6.17 -1.04 -6.21
CA LEU A 154 5.20 -2.09 -6.51
C LEU A 154 3.77 -1.57 -6.29
N PRO A 155 2.75 -2.18 -6.89
CA PRO A 155 1.38 -1.86 -6.58
C PRO A 155 1.05 -2.04 -5.10
N VAL A 156 0.05 -1.30 -4.61
CA VAL A 156 -0.46 -1.46 -3.25
C VAL A 156 -1.12 -2.82 -3.05
N ALA A 157 -1.07 -3.34 -1.83
CA ALA A 157 -1.80 -4.53 -1.43
C ALA A 157 -2.96 -4.19 -0.48
N LEU A 158 -4.12 -4.80 -0.71
CA LEU A 158 -5.18 -4.90 0.26
C LEU A 158 -4.87 -6.08 1.20
N ASP A 159 -4.58 -5.79 2.44
CA ASP A 159 -4.40 -6.78 3.51
C ASP A 159 -5.76 -7.03 4.19
N LEU A 160 -6.40 -8.14 3.81
CA LEU A 160 -7.73 -8.53 4.26
C LEU A 160 -7.71 -9.94 4.83
N GLU A 161 -7.61 -10.06 6.14
CA GLU A 161 -7.45 -11.33 6.85
C GLU A 161 -8.38 -11.48 8.07
N ASN A 162 -9.21 -10.46 8.32
CA ASN A 162 -10.10 -10.46 9.48
C ASN A 162 -11.48 -9.94 9.09
N ASN A 163 -12.51 -10.77 9.31
CA ASN A 163 -13.90 -10.40 9.11
C ASN A 163 -14.67 -10.14 10.41
N CYS A 164 -13.99 -10.05 11.55
CA CYS A 164 -14.61 -9.67 12.80
C CYS A 164 -14.95 -8.18 12.81
N VAL A 165 -16.23 -7.86 12.90
CA VAL A 165 -16.74 -6.47 12.87
C VAL A 165 -17.20 -5.96 14.22
N ARG A 166 -17.23 -6.79 15.24
CA ARG A 166 -17.55 -6.39 16.62
C ARG A 166 -16.85 -7.32 17.62
N LEU A 167 -16.03 -6.72 18.46
CA LEU A 167 -15.38 -7.40 19.59
C LEU A 167 -16.18 -7.22 20.89
N SER A 168 -16.03 -8.18 21.81
CA SER A 168 -16.42 -8.02 23.21
C SER A 168 -15.40 -7.16 23.98
N SER A 169 -15.70 -6.82 25.22
CA SER A 169 -14.74 -6.20 26.15
C SER A 169 -13.48 -7.05 26.37
N THR A 170 -13.60 -8.36 26.25
CA THR A 170 -12.49 -9.33 26.35
C THR A 170 -11.80 -9.60 25.00
N LYS A 171 -12.05 -8.78 23.99
CA LYS A 171 -11.48 -8.89 22.63
C LYS A 171 -11.84 -10.17 21.87
N VAL A 172 -12.88 -10.88 22.30
CA VAL A 172 -13.44 -12.03 21.57
C VAL A 172 -14.41 -11.53 20.50
N CYS A 173 -14.36 -12.07 19.30
CA CYS A 173 -15.26 -11.68 18.22
C CYS A 173 -16.71 -12.07 18.54
N LYS A 174 -17.62 -11.09 18.49
CA LYS A 174 -19.05 -11.24 18.73
C LYS A 174 -19.89 -11.16 17.47
N LYS A 175 -19.34 -10.60 16.40
CA LYS A 175 -20.03 -10.51 15.11
C LYS A 175 -19.01 -10.51 13.99
N TYR A 176 -19.28 -11.30 12.97
CA TYR A 176 -18.51 -11.36 11.73
C TYR A 176 -19.26 -10.70 10.59
N ALA A 177 -18.54 -10.08 9.65
CA ALA A 177 -19.11 -9.68 8.38
C ALA A 177 -19.58 -10.93 7.61
N THR A 178 -20.65 -10.77 6.84
CA THR A 178 -21.07 -11.84 5.93
C THR A 178 -20.07 -11.97 4.78
N ARG A 179 -20.01 -13.15 4.18
CA ARG A 179 -19.16 -13.40 3.00
C ARG A 179 -19.43 -12.41 1.87
N SER A 180 -20.70 -12.11 1.61
CA SER A 180 -21.11 -11.14 0.58
C SER A 180 -20.65 -9.72 0.92
N ALA A 181 -20.76 -9.31 2.20
CA ALA A 181 -20.29 -7.99 2.65
C ALA A 181 -18.78 -7.85 2.49
N ALA A 182 -17.99 -8.84 2.92
CA ALA A 182 -16.55 -8.84 2.76
C ALA A 182 -16.13 -8.79 1.28
N THR A 183 -16.80 -9.55 0.43
CA THR A 183 -16.56 -9.57 -1.02
C THR A 183 -16.89 -8.24 -1.68
N LEU A 184 -18.05 -7.66 -1.38
CA LEU A 184 -18.45 -6.34 -1.89
C LEU A 184 -17.47 -5.26 -1.48
N TRP A 185 -17.07 -5.25 -0.20
CA TRP A 185 -16.10 -4.31 0.33
C TRP A 185 -14.76 -4.40 -0.40
N ALA A 186 -14.21 -5.62 -0.53
CA ALA A 186 -12.94 -5.85 -1.21
C ALA A 186 -12.97 -5.40 -2.68
N LYS A 187 -14.02 -5.74 -3.42
CA LYS A 187 -14.21 -5.31 -4.81
C LYS A 187 -14.21 -3.78 -4.92
N THR A 188 -14.98 -3.11 -4.07
CA THR A 188 -15.09 -1.66 -4.09
C THR A 188 -13.74 -1.00 -3.80
N PHE A 189 -13.02 -1.47 -2.78
CA PHE A 189 -11.69 -0.96 -2.42
C PHE A 189 -10.69 -1.12 -3.58
N LEU A 190 -10.55 -2.33 -4.09
CA LEU A 190 -9.58 -2.65 -5.15
C LEU A 190 -9.86 -1.89 -6.45
N LYS A 191 -11.14 -1.81 -6.84
CA LYS A 191 -11.58 -1.03 -7.99
C LYS A 191 -11.22 0.45 -7.83
N SER A 192 -11.52 1.04 -6.67
CA SER A 192 -11.19 2.44 -6.38
C SER A 192 -9.69 2.73 -6.47
N ILE A 193 -8.84 1.84 -5.94
CA ILE A 193 -7.39 1.95 -6.06
C ILE A 193 -6.96 1.88 -7.53
N LYS A 194 -7.41 0.87 -8.26
CA LYS A 194 -7.05 0.66 -9.67
C LYS A 194 -7.43 1.85 -10.54
N GLU A 195 -8.65 2.36 -10.39
CA GLU A 195 -9.15 3.49 -11.17
C GLU A 195 -8.38 4.80 -10.89
N LYS A 196 -8.01 5.04 -9.65
CA LYS A 196 -7.35 6.28 -9.25
C LYS A 196 -5.83 6.27 -9.44
N THR A 197 -5.20 5.10 -9.36
CA THR A 197 -3.73 4.99 -9.46
C THR A 197 -3.25 4.45 -10.80
N GLY A 198 -4.14 3.88 -11.61
CA GLY A 198 -3.79 3.19 -12.86
C GLY A 198 -3.05 1.86 -12.66
N ARG A 199 -2.74 1.47 -11.42
CA ARG A 199 -2.06 0.20 -11.11
C ARG A 199 -3.03 -0.81 -10.51
N THR A 200 -2.93 -2.06 -10.94
CA THR A 200 -3.75 -3.15 -10.39
C THR A 200 -3.19 -3.56 -9.02
N PRO A 201 -3.95 -3.37 -7.93
CA PRO A 201 -3.50 -3.70 -6.59
C PRO A 201 -3.43 -5.21 -6.36
N PHE A 202 -2.64 -5.63 -5.36
CA PHE A 202 -2.63 -7.00 -4.84
C PHE A 202 -3.77 -7.22 -3.86
N ILE A 203 -4.17 -8.48 -3.71
CA ILE A 203 -4.92 -8.96 -2.55
C ILE A 203 -3.97 -9.80 -1.70
N TYR A 204 -3.80 -9.42 -0.43
CA TYR A 204 -3.14 -10.25 0.56
C TYR A 204 -4.19 -10.90 1.45
N SER A 205 -4.12 -12.21 1.58
CA SER A 205 -4.98 -12.98 2.47
C SER A 205 -4.46 -14.40 2.66
N SER A 206 -5.04 -15.11 3.63
CA SER A 206 -4.82 -16.55 3.79
C SER A 206 -5.81 -17.39 2.98
N PRO A 207 -5.45 -18.61 2.57
CA PRO A 207 -6.37 -19.55 1.93
C PRO A 207 -7.65 -19.77 2.75
N HIS A 208 -7.50 -19.89 4.06
CA HIS A 208 -8.62 -20.07 4.98
C HIS A 208 -9.61 -18.91 4.94
N PHE A 209 -9.09 -17.65 4.94
CA PHE A 209 -9.95 -16.48 4.88
C PHE A 209 -10.69 -16.39 3.53
N LEU A 210 -9.99 -16.60 2.43
CA LEU A 210 -10.57 -16.56 1.09
C LEU A 210 -11.70 -17.58 0.93
N GLU A 211 -11.49 -18.79 1.46
CA GLU A 211 -12.48 -19.88 1.37
C GLU A 211 -13.70 -19.64 2.27
N ASN A 212 -13.48 -19.22 3.52
CA ASN A 212 -14.53 -19.22 4.54
C ASN A 212 -15.18 -17.86 4.75
N SER A 213 -14.50 -16.75 4.44
CA SER A 213 -14.95 -15.40 4.74
C SER A 213 -15.34 -14.58 3.50
N MET A 214 -15.13 -15.14 2.30
CA MET A 214 -15.48 -14.47 1.05
C MET A 214 -16.34 -15.37 0.15
N VAL A 215 -17.07 -14.76 -0.78
CA VAL A 215 -17.76 -15.46 -1.87
C VAL A 215 -16.75 -15.63 -3.01
N ARG A 216 -16.80 -16.79 -3.69
CA ARG A 216 -16.02 -17.00 -4.90
C ARG A 216 -16.45 -15.99 -5.97
N ASP A 217 -15.53 -15.19 -6.47
CA ASP A 217 -15.83 -14.09 -7.38
C ASP A 217 -14.76 -14.01 -8.48
N LYS A 218 -15.22 -13.97 -9.75
CA LYS A 218 -14.33 -13.96 -10.92
C LYS A 218 -13.54 -12.68 -11.06
N GLU A 219 -14.12 -11.55 -10.65
CA GLU A 219 -13.44 -10.25 -10.72
C GLU A 219 -12.30 -10.23 -9.72
N LEU A 220 -12.54 -10.66 -8.47
CA LEU A 220 -11.50 -10.73 -7.44
C LEU A 220 -10.39 -11.72 -7.82
N SER A 221 -10.71 -12.83 -8.47
CA SER A 221 -9.71 -13.80 -8.93
C SER A 221 -8.79 -13.27 -10.03
N SER A 222 -9.11 -12.13 -10.65
CA SER A 222 -8.28 -11.47 -11.66
C SER A 222 -7.20 -10.54 -11.06
N TYR A 223 -7.30 -10.23 -9.78
CA TYR A 223 -6.27 -9.44 -9.09
C TYR A 223 -5.08 -10.31 -8.69
N PRO A 224 -3.84 -9.77 -8.76
CA PRO A 224 -2.68 -10.52 -8.29
C PRO A 224 -2.80 -10.86 -6.81
N LEU A 225 -2.51 -12.10 -6.47
CA LEU A 225 -2.66 -12.63 -5.13
C LEU A 225 -1.30 -12.70 -4.42
N TRP A 226 -1.23 -12.11 -3.25
CA TRP A 226 -0.20 -12.34 -2.25
C TRP A 226 -0.77 -13.25 -1.18
N ILE A 227 -0.33 -14.50 -1.14
CA ILE A 227 -0.93 -15.53 -0.30
C ILE A 227 -0.14 -15.77 0.99
N ALA A 228 -0.83 -15.66 2.11
CA ALA A 228 -0.31 -15.98 3.43
C ALA A 228 -0.42 -17.49 3.69
N GLN A 229 0.57 -18.24 3.23
CA GLN A 229 0.68 -19.68 3.47
C GLN A 229 2.03 -19.98 4.09
N TYR A 230 2.07 -20.09 5.38
CA TYR A 230 3.31 -20.36 6.12
C TYR A 230 3.74 -21.81 5.94
N ALA A 231 4.92 -21.98 5.36
CA ALA A 231 5.53 -23.30 5.21
C ALA A 231 6.21 -23.78 6.50
N ILE A 232 6.33 -22.89 7.47
CA ILE A 232 6.99 -23.14 8.76
C ILE A 232 6.01 -22.78 9.86
N ASP A 233 5.97 -23.56 10.90
CA ASP A 233 5.38 -23.13 12.17
C ASP A 233 6.43 -22.27 12.90
N PRO A 234 6.26 -20.94 12.99
CA PRO A 234 7.26 -20.05 13.59
C PRO A 234 7.42 -20.28 15.11
N ALA A 235 6.48 -21.00 15.73
CA ALA A 235 6.55 -21.39 17.14
C ALA A 235 7.45 -22.62 17.39
N LYS A 236 7.86 -23.32 16.35
CA LYS A 236 8.73 -24.48 16.44
C LYS A 236 10.18 -24.13 16.16
N GLU A 237 11.01 -24.21 17.19
CA GLU A 237 12.45 -24.05 17.04
C GLU A 237 13.00 -25.05 16.01
N GLY A 238 13.88 -24.58 15.12
CA GLY A 238 14.49 -25.41 14.08
C GLY A 238 13.55 -25.84 12.95
N ALA A 239 12.31 -25.33 12.89
CA ALA A 239 11.40 -25.62 11.78
C ALA A 239 12.02 -25.18 10.45
N LYS A 240 11.95 -26.06 9.44
CA LYS A 240 12.45 -25.79 8.09
C LYS A 240 11.30 -25.56 7.13
N PRO A 241 11.47 -24.69 6.10
CA PRO A 241 10.46 -24.49 5.09
C PRO A 241 10.04 -25.81 4.44
N ASN A 242 8.74 -26.04 4.35
CA ASN A 242 8.22 -27.15 3.58
C ASN A 242 8.05 -26.71 2.12
N VAL A 243 8.90 -27.19 1.23
CA VAL A 243 8.86 -26.87 -0.20
C VAL A 243 7.54 -27.19 -0.90
N LYS A 244 6.70 -28.05 -0.32
CA LYS A 244 5.39 -28.37 -0.88
C LYS A 244 4.32 -27.31 -0.56
N ALA A 245 4.54 -26.45 0.42
CA ALA A 245 3.48 -25.56 0.92
C ALA A 245 3.11 -24.47 -0.10
N ALA A 246 4.08 -23.89 -0.79
CA ALA A 246 3.89 -22.71 -1.62
C ALA A 246 3.05 -22.91 -2.88
N GLY A 247 2.92 -24.11 -3.38
CA GLY A 247 2.20 -24.35 -4.63
C GLY A 247 1.03 -25.32 -4.51
N CYS A 248 0.81 -25.90 -3.32
CA CYS A 248 -0.10 -27.01 -3.12
C CYS A 248 -1.20 -26.68 -2.12
N PHE A 249 -1.94 -25.62 -2.36
CA PHE A 249 -3.18 -25.34 -1.63
C PHE A 249 -4.30 -25.05 -2.61
N VAL A 250 -5.50 -25.35 -2.19
CA VAL A 250 -6.73 -25.02 -2.92
C VAL A 250 -7.49 -24.01 -2.09
N HIS A 251 -7.97 -22.97 -2.73
CA HIS A 251 -8.87 -22.00 -2.14
C HIS A 251 -9.95 -21.61 -3.16
N SER A 252 -10.93 -20.85 -2.75
CA SER A 252 -12.09 -20.50 -3.59
C SER A 252 -11.77 -19.84 -4.93
N TRP A 253 -10.55 -19.33 -5.11
CA TRP A 253 -10.11 -18.62 -6.31
C TRP A 253 -9.19 -19.43 -7.21
N THR A 254 -8.82 -20.63 -6.81
CA THR A 254 -8.06 -21.56 -7.66
C THR A 254 -8.98 -22.61 -8.27
N THR A 255 -8.69 -22.97 -9.50
CA THR A 255 -9.45 -24.01 -10.25
C THR A 255 -8.74 -25.35 -10.29
N ALA A 256 -7.46 -25.40 -9.97
CA ALA A 256 -6.63 -26.58 -10.06
C ALA A 256 -5.96 -26.93 -8.73
N GLN A 257 -5.79 -28.22 -8.49
CA GLN A 257 -5.05 -28.72 -7.34
C GLN A 257 -3.58 -28.30 -7.45
N CYS A 258 -2.99 -27.85 -6.35
CA CYS A 258 -1.59 -27.45 -6.24
C CYS A 258 -1.12 -26.35 -7.23
N SER A 259 -2.04 -25.68 -7.90
CA SER A 259 -1.75 -24.59 -8.81
C SER A 259 -2.56 -23.36 -8.39
N ALA A 260 -2.09 -22.68 -7.37
CA ALA A 260 -2.65 -21.39 -7.01
C ALA A 260 -2.14 -20.32 -7.98
N ASN A 261 -3.03 -19.48 -8.48
CA ASN A 261 -2.64 -18.27 -9.19
C ASN A 261 -2.20 -17.21 -8.19
N TRP A 262 -1.10 -17.46 -7.51
CA TRP A 262 -0.49 -16.47 -6.64
C TRP A 262 0.69 -15.78 -7.34
N THR A 263 0.91 -14.52 -7.00
CA THR A 263 2.02 -13.69 -7.50
C THR A 263 3.10 -13.55 -6.44
N VAL A 264 2.71 -13.45 -5.18
CA VAL A 264 3.59 -13.35 -4.01
C VAL A 264 3.18 -14.37 -2.97
N TRP A 265 4.16 -14.92 -2.29
CA TRP A 265 3.97 -15.88 -1.20
C TRP A 265 4.91 -15.56 -0.04
#